data_b3b2976de5619b1ef3ab3436f8f80d26
#
_entry.id   b3b2976de5619b1ef3ab3436f8f80d26
#
_cell.length_a   1.000
_cell.length_b   1.000
_cell.length_c   1.000
_cell.angle_alpha   90.00
_cell.angle_beta   90.00
_cell.angle_gamma   90.00
#
_symmetry.space_group_name_H-M   'P 1'
#
loop_
_entity.id
_entity.type
_entity.pdbx_description
1 polymer ?
#
loop_
_entity_poly.entity_id
_entity_poly.type
_entity_poly.pdbx_seq_one_letter_code
_entity_poly.pdbx_strand_id
1 'polypeptide(L)'
;ETEARRFANAPPFGRFAAIIVASESLGDAQEVARRIAQSAPEMEGMNVYGPAPAPLAMLRGRHRQRLLVHARRALDVQDVLRDWLGGLEWSRHVRVSVDIDPYSFV
;
A
#
# COMPACT_ATOMS: atom_id res chain seq x y z
N GLU A 1 4.04 20.38 -12.89
CA GLU A 1 4.44 21.35 -11.88
C GLU A 1 3.38 21.54 -10.80
N THR A 2 2.17 21.78 -11.22
CA THR A 2 1.07 21.88 -10.26
C THR A 2 0.91 20.59 -9.49
N GLU A 3 1.12 19.50 -10.17
CA GLU A 3 1.07 18.21 -9.52
C GLU A 3 2.11 18.11 -8.42
N ALA A 4 3.31 18.54 -8.73
CA ALA A 4 4.39 18.48 -7.75
C ALA A 4 4.05 19.33 -6.53
N ARG A 5 3.45 20.48 -6.77
CA ARG A 5 3.06 21.34 -5.68
C ARG A 5 2.00 20.68 -4.81
N ARG A 6 1.05 20.00 -5.45
CA ARG A 6 0.03 19.32 -4.71
C ARG A 6 0.63 18.24 -3.82
N PHE A 7 1.58 17.51 -4.37
CA PHE A 7 2.26 16.52 -3.55
C PHE A 7 3.04 17.14 -2.42
N ALA A 8 3.68 18.26 -2.70
CA ALA A 8 4.43 18.93 -1.66
C ALA A 8 3.52 19.39 -0.53
N ASN A 9 2.29 19.74 -0.86
CA ASN A 9 1.35 20.19 0.15
C ASN A 9 0.66 19.05 0.87
N ALA A 10 0.61 17.87 0.25
CA ALA A 10 -0.12 16.77 0.83
C ALA A 10 0.47 16.27 2.15
N PRO A 11 1.80 16.14 2.30
CA PRO A 11 2.33 15.56 3.53
C PRO A 11 1.91 16.24 4.81
N PRO A 12 1.80 17.57 4.86
CA PRO A 12 1.33 18.19 6.10
C PRO A 12 -0.12 17.85 6.41
N PHE A 13 -0.87 17.45 5.40
CA PHE A 13 -2.30 17.20 5.57
C PHE A 13 -2.69 15.75 5.40
N GLY A 14 -1.72 14.86 5.24
CA GLY A 14 -2.03 13.48 5.00
C GLY A 14 -0.90 12.56 5.38
N ARG A 15 -1.19 11.27 5.32
CA ARG A 15 -0.21 10.24 5.61
C ARG A 15 -0.19 9.27 4.45
N PHE A 16 0.98 8.72 4.21
CA PHE A 16 1.16 7.70 3.19
C PHE A 16 1.53 6.39 3.84
N ALA A 17 1.08 5.31 3.22
CA ALA A 17 1.49 3.98 3.59
C ALA A 17 1.69 3.19 2.31
N ALA A 18 2.63 2.28 2.34
CA ALA A 18 2.85 1.38 1.22
C ALA A 18 2.63 -0.04 1.67
N ILE A 19 1.84 -0.78 0.91
CA ILE A 19 1.62 -2.19 1.18
C ILE A 19 2.42 -2.95 0.11
N ILE A 20 3.36 -3.77 0.56
CA ILE A 20 4.21 -4.54 -0.34
C ILE A 20 3.80 -6.00 -0.25
N VAL A 21 3.48 -6.57 -1.39
CA VAL A 21 3.11 -7.98 -1.49
C VAL A 21 4.22 -8.68 -2.27
N ALA A 22 4.83 -9.68 -1.67
CA ALA A 22 5.95 -10.38 -2.25
C ALA A 22 5.68 -11.88 -2.30
N SER A 23 6.06 -12.50 -3.41
CA SER A 23 5.92 -13.95 -3.57
C SER A 23 6.87 -14.41 -4.66
N GLU A 24 7.28 -15.68 -4.57
CA GLU A 24 8.08 -16.27 -5.62
C GLU A 24 7.27 -16.43 -6.90
N SER A 25 5.95 -16.45 -6.78
CA SER A 25 5.06 -16.53 -7.93
C SER A 25 4.51 -15.15 -8.22
N LEU A 26 4.76 -14.66 -9.42
CA LEU A 26 4.22 -13.36 -9.83
C LEU A 26 2.71 -13.37 -9.78
N GLY A 27 2.10 -14.45 -10.24
CA GLY A 27 0.65 -14.54 -10.23
C GLY A 27 0.08 -14.45 -8.83
N ASP A 28 0.72 -15.11 -7.87
CA ASP A 28 0.26 -15.04 -6.49
C ASP A 28 0.40 -13.63 -5.94
N ALA A 29 1.53 -12.99 -6.21
CA ALA A 29 1.72 -11.63 -5.72
C ALA A 29 0.67 -10.69 -6.31
N GLN A 30 0.41 -10.83 -7.60
CA GLN A 30 -0.58 -9.98 -8.26
C GLN A 30 -1.97 -10.25 -7.73
N GLU A 31 -2.31 -11.52 -7.53
CA GLU A 31 -3.65 -11.84 -7.06
C GLU A 31 -3.90 -11.34 -5.66
N VAL A 32 -2.95 -11.54 -4.75
CA VAL A 32 -3.10 -11.07 -3.39
C VAL A 32 -3.17 -9.54 -3.37
N ALA A 33 -2.32 -8.89 -4.15
CA ALA A 33 -2.34 -7.43 -4.21
C ALA A 33 -3.69 -6.94 -4.72
N ARG A 34 -4.24 -7.62 -5.73
CA ARG A 34 -5.55 -7.23 -6.26
C ARG A 34 -6.64 -7.43 -5.23
N ARG A 35 -6.60 -8.53 -4.49
CA ARG A 35 -7.59 -8.77 -3.44
C ARG A 35 -7.51 -7.72 -2.35
N ILE A 36 -6.30 -7.32 -1.98
CA ILE A 36 -6.14 -6.26 -1.01
C ILE A 36 -6.76 -4.97 -1.52
N ALA A 37 -6.50 -4.64 -2.78
CA ALA A 37 -7.06 -3.43 -3.36
C ALA A 37 -8.58 -3.49 -3.41
N GLN A 38 -9.14 -4.63 -3.76
CA GLN A 38 -10.58 -4.77 -3.90
C GLN A 38 -11.29 -4.72 -2.57
N SER A 39 -10.63 -5.11 -1.49
CA SER A 39 -11.24 -5.12 -0.18
C SER A 39 -10.92 -3.86 0.60
N ALA A 40 -10.33 -2.86 -0.04
CA ALA A 40 -10.02 -1.60 0.63
C ALA A 40 -11.29 -0.97 1.16
N PRO A 41 -11.28 -0.50 2.40
CA PRO A 41 -12.46 0.17 2.93
C PRO A 41 -12.70 1.47 2.20
N GLU A 42 -13.97 1.73 1.91
CA GLU A 42 -14.36 2.99 1.30
C GLU A 42 -14.64 3.97 2.40
N MET A 43 -13.76 4.93 2.54
CA MET A 43 -13.97 5.96 3.54
C MET A 43 -13.45 7.28 3.01
N GLU A 44 -14.11 8.32 3.46
CA GLU A 44 -13.75 9.66 3.05
C GLU A 44 -12.37 9.99 3.58
N GLY A 45 -11.56 10.58 2.73
CA GLY A 45 -10.23 10.99 3.15
C GLY A 45 -9.17 9.93 2.99
N MET A 46 -9.49 8.81 2.37
CA MET A 46 -8.50 7.77 2.10
C MET A 46 -8.60 7.33 0.65
N ASN A 47 -7.46 7.24 0.01
CA ASN A 47 -7.36 6.77 -1.38
C ASN A 47 -6.33 5.66 -1.46
N VAL A 48 -6.63 4.67 -2.30
CA VAL A 48 -5.74 3.55 -2.50
C VAL A 48 -5.37 3.50 -3.96
N TYR A 49 -4.08 3.41 -4.24
CA TYR A 49 -3.54 3.40 -5.59
C TYR A 49 -2.80 2.10 -5.84
N GLY A 50 -2.95 1.56 -7.01
CA GLY A 50 -2.33 0.32 -7.39
C GLY A 50 -3.33 -0.82 -7.37
N PRO A 51 -2.86 -2.05 -7.45
CA PRO A 51 -1.47 -2.49 -7.33
C PRO A 51 -0.65 -2.24 -8.60
N ALA A 52 0.65 -2.09 -8.39
CA ALA A 52 1.60 -1.89 -9.46
C ALA A 52 2.91 -2.54 -9.04
N PRO A 53 3.80 -2.84 -9.99
CA PRO A 53 5.11 -3.36 -9.60
C PRO A 53 5.83 -2.40 -8.67
N ALA A 54 6.45 -2.93 -7.64
CA ALA A 54 7.23 -2.12 -6.72
C ALA A 54 8.48 -1.60 -7.43
N PRO A 55 9.13 -0.56 -6.86
CA PRO A 55 10.37 -0.06 -7.47
C PRO A 55 11.41 -1.13 -7.68
N LEU A 56 11.53 -2.08 -6.75
CA LEU A 56 12.30 -3.28 -6.96
C LEU A 56 11.32 -4.41 -7.13
N ALA A 57 10.81 -4.55 -8.38
CA ALA A 57 9.75 -5.51 -8.63
C ALA A 57 10.20 -6.95 -8.44
N MET A 58 11.50 -7.19 -8.51
CA MET A 58 12.05 -8.52 -8.27
C MET A 58 13.19 -8.36 -7.29
N LEU A 59 13.12 -9.04 -6.17
CA LEU A 59 14.13 -8.96 -5.14
C LEU A 59 14.32 -10.34 -4.54
N ARG A 60 15.54 -10.89 -4.65
CA ARG A 60 15.89 -12.17 -4.07
C ARG A 60 14.95 -13.27 -4.51
N GLY A 61 14.61 -13.26 -5.81
CA GLY A 61 13.74 -14.28 -6.37
C GLY A 61 12.27 -14.11 -6.08
N ARG A 62 11.88 -12.97 -5.52
CA ARG A 62 10.48 -12.72 -5.21
C ARG A 62 9.98 -11.55 -6.01
N HIS A 63 8.79 -11.72 -6.55
CA HIS A 63 8.10 -10.65 -7.27
C HIS A 63 7.37 -9.78 -6.25
N ARG A 64 7.46 -8.47 -6.43
CA ARG A 64 6.92 -7.52 -5.46
C ARG A 64 5.94 -6.61 -6.14
N GLN A 65 4.78 -6.48 -5.52
CA GLN A 65 3.74 -5.54 -5.92
C GLN A 65 3.54 -4.53 -4.83
N ARG A 66 3.14 -3.33 -5.20
CA ARG A 66 2.97 -2.26 -4.22
C ARG A 66 1.62 -1.59 -4.40
N LEU A 67 0.97 -1.33 -3.26
CA LEU A 67 -0.18 -0.46 -3.21
C LEU A 67 0.19 0.75 -2.36
N LEU A 68 -0.26 1.91 -2.78
CA LEU A 68 -0.05 3.13 -2.02
C LEU A 68 -1.37 3.55 -1.41
N VAL A 69 -1.32 3.91 -0.15
CA VAL A 69 -2.49 4.39 0.57
C VAL A 69 -2.20 5.82 1.00
N HIS A 70 -3.10 6.71 0.64
CA HIS A 70 -3.01 8.11 1.06
C HIS A 70 -4.21 8.39 1.94
N ALA A 71 -3.98 8.82 3.16
CA ALA A 71 -5.05 9.04 4.12
C ALA A 71 -4.91 10.42 4.73
N ARG A 72 -6.03 10.99 5.12
CA ARG A 72 -6.05 12.25 5.81
C ARG A 72 -5.28 12.13 7.12
N ARG A 73 -4.71 13.25 7.54
CA ARG A 73 -3.92 13.26 8.76
C ARG A 73 -4.73 12.82 9.98
N ALA A 74 -6.01 13.14 9.99
CA ALA A 74 -6.87 12.79 11.11
C ALA A 74 -7.19 11.30 11.17
N LEU A 75 -6.98 10.58 10.06
CA LEU A 75 -7.25 9.15 10.01
C LEU A 75 -6.09 8.39 10.64
N ASP A 76 -6.43 7.41 11.48
CA ASP A 76 -5.41 6.51 12.00
C ASP A 76 -5.20 5.41 10.99
N VAL A 77 -4.23 5.63 10.09
CA VAL A 77 -4.02 4.70 8.99
C VAL A 77 -3.54 3.35 9.49
N GLN A 78 -2.85 3.32 10.62
CA GLN A 78 -2.41 2.05 11.18
C GLN A 78 -3.58 1.19 11.61
N ASP A 79 -4.57 1.80 12.26
CA ASP A 79 -5.78 1.09 12.65
C ASP A 79 -6.53 0.59 11.43
N VAL A 80 -6.68 1.45 10.43
CA VAL A 80 -7.38 1.07 9.21
C VAL A 80 -6.69 -0.10 8.56
N LEU A 81 -5.37 -0.06 8.45
CA LEU A 81 -4.62 -1.14 7.82
C LEU A 81 -4.74 -2.43 8.62
N ARG A 82 -4.69 -2.33 9.93
CA ARG A 82 -4.82 -3.52 10.77
C ARG A 82 -6.15 -4.22 10.56
N ASP A 83 -7.23 -3.44 10.55
CA ASP A 83 -8.56 -4.00 10.35
C ASP A 83 -8.71 -4.54 8.94
N TRP A 84 -8.23 -3.78 7.97
CA TRP A 84 -8.36 -4.15 6.55
C TRP A 84 -7.62 -5.44 6.27
N LEU A 85 -6.34 -5.47 6.62
CA LEU A 85 -5.52 -6.64 6.30
C LEU A 85 -5.83 -7.80 7.22
N GLY A 86 -6.27 -7.52 8.43
CA GLY A 86 -6.60 -8.58 9.36
C GLY A 86 -7.78 -9.43 8.95
N GLY A 87 -8.65 -8.88 8.09
CA GLY A 87 -9.78 -9.64 7.59
C GLY A 87 -9.49 -10.45 6.34
N LEU A 88 -8.25 -10.39 5.85
CA LEU A 88 -7.88 -11.08 4.63
C LEU A 88 -6.96 -12.26 4.94
N GLU A 89 -7.03 -13.24 4.06
CA GLU A 89 -6.15 -14.40 4.17
C GLU A 89 -5.46 -14.61 2.83
N TRP A 90 -4.23 -15.07 2.89
CA TRP A 90 -3.48 -15.41 1.70
C TRP A 90 -2.55 -16.57 2.02
N SER A 91 -1.99 -17.16 0.97
CA SER A 91 -1.08 -18.27 1.11
C SER A 91 0.14 -17.85 1.94
N ARG A 92 0.66 -18.78 2.71
CA ARG A 92 1.87 -18.52 3.47
C ARG A 92 3.08 -18.29 2.58
N HIS A 93 2.95 -18.58 1.30
CA HIS A 93 4.02 -18.30 0.35
C HIS A 93 4.06 -16.83 -0.05
N VAL A 94 3.06 -16.07 0.35
CA VAL A 94 2.98 -14.64 0.04
C VAL A 94 3.28 -13.87 1.31
N ARG A 95 4.15 -12.87 1.18
CA ARG A 95 4.48 -12.00 2.29
C ARG A 95 3.90 -10.63 2.03
N VAL A 96 3.28 -10.08 3.05
CA VAL A 96 2.70 -8.74 2.99
C VAL A 96 3.34 -7.93 4.10
N SER A 97 3.87 -6.79 3.71
CA SER A 97 4.47 -5.87 4.67
C SER A 97 3.91 -4.48 4.44
N VAL A 98 3.94 -3.66 5.47
CA VAL A 98 3.39 -2.31 5.43
C VAL A 98 4.47 -1.35 5.87
N ASP A 99 4.61 -0.28 5.10
CA ASP A 99 5.59 0.76 5.38
C ASP A 99 4.80 2.05 5.58
N ILE A 100 4.73 2.52 6.81
CA ILE A 100 3.93 3.69 7.16
C ILE A 100 4.76 4.95 6.93
N ASP A 101 4.14 5.91 6.26
CA ASP A 101 4.78 7.21 6.00
C ASP A 101 6.16 7.04 5.39
N PRO A 102 6.24 6.36 4.23
CA PRO A 102 7.56 6.10 3.65
C PRO A 102 8.29 7.37 3.27
N TYR A 103 7.63 8.52 3.28
CA TYR A 103 8.26 9.78 2.95
C TYR A 103 8.45 10.67 4.16
N SER A 104 8.21 10.15 5.35
CA SER A 104 8.24 10.98 6.54
C SER A 104 9.64 11.46 6.86
N PHE A 105 10.64 10.76 6.40
CA PHE A 105 12.03 11.13 6.67
C PHE A 105 12.60 12.08 5.64
N VAL A 106 11.81 12.48 4.70
CA VAL A 106 12.25 13.42 3.66
C VAL A 106 11.99 14.89 4.05
#